data_10c82d133d1bb5c1e54014aac65051a1
#
_entry.id   10c82d133d1bb5c1e54014aac65051a1
#
_cell.length_a   1.000
_cell.length_b   1.000
_cell.length_c   1.000
_cell.angle_alpha   90.00
_cell.angle_beta   90.00
_cell.angle_gamma   90.00
#
_symmetry.space_group_name_H-M   'P 1'
#
loop_
_entity.id
_entity.type
_entity.pdbx_description
1 polymer ?
#
loop_
_entity_poly.entity_id
_entity_poly.type
_entity_poly.pdbx_seq_one_letter_code
_entity_poly.pdbx_strand_id
1 'polypeptide(L)'
;MFVGLLAATVSFAQATGSGADVSLPGVWGPVALVGANLFVIFFAATWGPVMWVTLGEMFPNKVRSIALGVATMVNWIFNFIVTLAFPWVSENLGVWIMYAVFTGFAVVSFWFVKTQLQEYAGRELEDRDELPAR
;
A
#
# COMPACT_ATOMS: atom_id res chain seq x y z
N MET A 1 5.30 8.64 2.76
CA MET A 1 4.26 7.84 2.11
C MET A 1 2.87 8.49 2.22
N PHE A 2 2.30 8.63 3.40
CA PHE A 2 0.98 9.25 3.64
C PHE A 2 0.86 10.68 3.05
N VAL A 3 1.84 11.54 3.31
CA VAL A 3 1.87 12.93 2.80
C VAL A 3 1.83 12.97 1.26
N GLY A 4 2.55 12.08 0.59
CA GLY A 4 2.54 11.99 -0.87
C GLY A 4 1.17 11.60 -1.44
N LEU A 5 0.51 10.61 -0.84
CA LEU A 5 -0.86 10.21 -1.21
C LEU A 5 -1.87 11.33 -0.95
N LEU A 6 -1.74 12.02 0.18
CA LEU A 6 -2.63 13.13 0.54
C LEU A 6 -2.45 14.31 -0.42
N ALA A 7 -1.22 14.65 -0.80
CA ALA A 7 -0.93 15.66 -1.79
C ALA A 7 -1.54 15.30 -3.17
N ALA A 8 -1.40 14.04 -3.59
CA ALA A 8 -2.04 13.55 -4.81
C ALA A 8 -3.57 13.62 -4.73
N THR A 9 -4.18 13.18 -3.61
CA THR A 9 -5.63 13.26 -3.39
C THR A 9 -6.15 14.69 -3.52
N VAL A 10 -5.51 15.63 -2.85
CA VAL A 10 -5.92 17.05 -2.87
C VAL A 10 -5.74 17.63 -4.28
N SER A 11 -4.64 17.29 -4.97
CA SER A 11 -4.40 17.75 -6.34
C SER A 11 -5.46 17.25 -7.31
N PHE A 12 -5.79 15.95 -7.25
CA PHE A 12 -6.82 15.37 -8.12
C PHE A 12 -8.25 15.77 -7.72
N ALA A 13 -8.48 16.21 -6.49
CA ALA A 13 -9.75 16.83 -6.11
C ALA A 13 -9.99 18.19 -6.79
N GLN A 14 -8.93 18.87 -7.27
CA GLN A 14 -9.02 20.10 -8.06
C GLN A 14 -9.01 19.82 -9.58
N ALA A 15 -8.97 18.56 -9.99
CA ALA A 15 -8.96 18.18 -11.39
C ALA A 15 -10.31 18.51 -12.07
N THR A 16 -10.23 18.91 -13.32
CA THR A 16 -11.39 19.08 -14.21
C THR A 16 -11.35 18.01 -15.29
N GLY A 17 -12.50 17.45 -15.65
CA GLY A 17 -12.63 16.32 -16.57
C GLY A 17 -12.64 14.98 -15.85
N SER A 18 -12.79 13.91 -16.63
CA SER A 18 -12.82 12.53 -16.13
C SER A 18 -12.11 11.57 -17.08
N GLY A 19 -11.69 10.45 -16.58
CA GLY A 19 -11.01 9.43 -17.39
C GLY A 19 -9.70 9.92 -18.00
N ALA A 20 -9.57 9.82 -19.33
CA ALA A 20 -8.38 10.19 -20.06
C ALA A 20 -8.20 11.72 -20.23
N ASP A 21 -9.28 12.50 -20.08
CA ASP A 21 -9.28 13.96 -20.28
C ASP A 21 -9.12 14.74 -18.96
N VAL A 22 -8.59 14.11 -17.94
CA VAL A 22 -8.31 14.77 -16.65
C VAL A 22 -7.24 15.82 -16.83
N SER A 23 -7.58 17.08 -16.54
CA SER A 23 -6.63 18.21 -16.52
C SER A 23 -6.52 18.79 -15.12
N LEU A 24 -5.28 19.10 -14.73
CA LEU A 24 -4.96 19.71 -13.43
C LEU A 24 -4.58 21.17 -13.67
N PRO A 25 -5.40 22.14 -13.22
CA PRO A 25 -5.13 23.54 -13.47
C PRO A 25 -3.92 24.04 -12.67
N GLY A 26 -3.13 24.92 -13.31
CA GLY A 26 -2.05 25.66 -12.66
C GLY A 26 -0.98 24.79 -12.02
N VAL A 27 -0.78 24.94 -10.72
CA VAL A 27 0.29 24.26 -9.96
C VAL A 27 -0.06 22.84 -9.51
N TRP A 28 -1.32 22.43 -9.66
CA TRP A 28 -1.78 21.13 -9.16
C TRP A 28 -1.19 19.92 -9.92
N GLY A 29 -0.87 20.09 -11.21
CA GLY A 29 -0.18 19.06 -11.99
C GLY A 29 1.20 18.72 -11.42
N PRO A 30 2.12 19.69 -11.28
CA PRO A 30 3.40 19.46 -10.61
C PRO A 30 3.26 18.93 -9.18
N VAL A 31 2.30 19.40 -8.38
CA VAL A 31 2.07 18.93 -7.01
C VAL A 31 1.64 17.46 -7.00
N ALA A 32 0.72 17.07 -7.88
CA ALA A 32 0.31 15.66 -8.02
C ALA A 32 1.48 14.76 -8.42
N LEU A 33 2.28 15.20 -9.39
CA LEU A 33 3.45 14.47 -9.88
C LEU A 33 4.49 14.28 -8.76
N VAL A 34 4.85 15.32 -8.07
CA VAL A 34 5.80 15.26 -6.94
C VAL A 34 5.24 14.40 -5.82
N GLY A 35 3.97 14.56 -5.47
CA GLY A 35 3.30 13.76 -4.44
C GLY A 35 3.31 12.25 -4.77
N ALA A 36 2.97 11.90 -6.01
CA ALA A 36 3.01 10.51 -6.47
C ALA A 36 4.43 9.93 -6.46
N ASN A 37 5.42 10.69 -6.95
CA ASN A 37 6.81 10.24 -6.93
C ASN A 37 7.35 10.08 -5.51
N LEU A 38 7.06 10.99 -4.60
CA LEU A 38 7.42 10.86 -3.18
C LEU A 38 6.79 9.61 -2.56
N PHE A 39 5.51 9.34 -2.87
CA PHE A 39 4.88 8.10 -2.41
C PHE A 39 5.64 6.87 -2.92
N VAL A 40 5.95 6.79 -4.22
CA VAL A 40 6.65 5.64 -4.81
C VAL A 40 8.04 5.45 -4.20
N ILE A 41 8.81 6.54 -4.05
CA ILE A 41 10.16 6.48 -3.46
C ILE A 41 10.10 5.95 -2.02
N PHE A 42 9.23 6.52 -1.19
CA PHE A 42 9.09 6.06 0.19
C PHE A 42 8.51 4.66 0.30
N PHE A 43 7.59 4.28 -0.58
CA PHE A 43 7.06 2.92 -0.62
C PHE A 43 8.14 1.91 -1.00
N ALA A 44 8.91 2.20 -2.04
CA ALA A 44 9.99 1.33 -2.51
C ALA A 44 11.12 1.18 -1.48
N ALA A 45 11.41 2.25 -0.73
CA ALA A 45 12.48 2.25 0.28
C ALA A 45 12.05 1.59 1.62
N THR A 46 10.75 1.50 1.89
CA THR A 46 10.25 1.05 3.20
C THR A 46 9.26 -0.11 3.08
N TRP A 47 8.00 0.20 2.83
CA TRP A 47 6.90 -0.76 2.92
C TRP A 47 7.00 -1.94 1.94
N GLY A 48 7.47 -1.69 0.72
CA GLY A 48 7.62 -2.72 -0.32
C GLY A 48 8.47 -3.91 0.17
N PRO A 49 9.76 -3.71 0.45
CA PRO A 49 10.64 -4.80 0.90
C PRO A 49 10.36 -5.26 2.33
N VAL A 50 10.06 -4.33 3.27
CA VAL A 50 9.85 -4.67 4.69
C VAL A 50 8.66 -5.62 4.87
N MET A 51 7.58 -5.45 4.12
CA MET A 51 6.42 -6.35 4.19
C MET A 51 6.81 -7.81 3.92
N TRP A 52 7.58 -8.07 2.88
CA TRP A 52 7.99 -9.43 2.51
C TRP A 52 8.97 -10.04 3.49
N VAL A 53 9.90 -9.25 4.03
CA VAL A 53 10.82 -9.69 5.08
C VAL A 53 10.04 -10.06 6.33
N THR A 54 9.16 -9.16 6.80
CA THR A 54 8.33 -9.40 8.00
C THR A 54 7.47 -10.65 7.84
N LEU A 55 6.82 -10.84 6.69
CA LEU A 55 6.06 -12.07 6.42
C LEU A 55 6.95 -13.32 6.47
N GLY A 56 8.17 -13.25 5.93
CA GLY A 56 9.13 -14.34 5.98
C GLY A 56 9.58 -14.67 7.41
N GLU A 57 9.64 -13.67 8.27
CA GLU A 57 10.04 -13.81 9.67
C GLU A 57 8.89 -14.22 10.60
N MET A 58 7.65 -13.94 10.24
CA MET A 58 6.47 -14.27 11.06
C MET A 58 6.15 -15.77 11.11
N PHE A 59 6.55 -16.55 10.11
CA PHE A 59 6.16 -17.94 9.99
C PHE A 59 7.33 -18.89 10.27
N PRO A 60 7.08 -20.00 11.03
CA PRO A 60 8.04 -21.09 11.22
C PRO A 60 8.49 -21.69 9.89
N ASN A 61 9.70 -22.25 9.84
CA ASN A 61 10.30 -22.81 8.63
C ASN A 61 9.40 -23.85 7.93
N LYS A 62 8.65 -24.65 8.72
CA LYS A 62 7.79 -25.72 8.21
C LYS A 62 6.65 -25.22 7.30
N VAL A 63 6.10 -24.05 7.57
CA VAL A 63 4.92 -23.52 6.86
C VAL A 63 5.21 -22.24 6.08
N ARG A 64 6.42 -21.69 6.20
CA ARG A 64 6.81 -20.38 5.61
C ARG A 64 6.54 -20.32 4.11
N SER A 65 6.93 -21.32 3.35
CA SER A 65 6.75 -21.34 1.88
C SER A 65 5.28 -21.32 1.49
N ILE A 66 4.44 -22.06 2.20
CA ILE A 66 3.00 -22.11 1.95
C ILE A 66 2.36 -20.76 2.33
N ALA A 67 2.71 -20.23 3.50
CA ALA A 67 2.19 -18.95 3.98
C ALA A 67 2.56 -17.78 3.04
N LEU A 68 3.81 -17.72 2.58
CA LEU A 68 4.25 -16.73 1.60
C LEU A 68 3.55 -16.92 0.25
N GLY A 69 3.33 -18.15 -0.19
CA GLY A 69 2.59 -18.45 -1.42
C GLY A 69 1.15 -17.93 -1.35
N VAL A 70 0.45 -18.19 -0.24
CA VAL A 70 -0.92 -17.70 -0.02
C VAL A 70 -0.94 -16.17 0.05
N ALA A 71 -0.03 -15.55 0.80
CA ALA A 71 0.06 -14.09 0.90
C ALA A 71 0.32 -13.44 -0.47
N THR A 72 1.21 -14.02 -1.27
CA THR A 72 1.49 -13.58 -2.64
C THR A 72 0.25 -13.69 -3.52
N MET A 73 -0.46 -14.82 -3.47
CA MET A 73 -1.68 -15.02 -4.25
C MET A 73 -2.74 -13.99 -3.89
N VAL A 74 -2.99 -13.76 -2.61
CA VAL A 74 -3.94 -12.74 -2.14
C VAL A 74 -3.53 -11.35 -2.62
N ASN A 75 -2.24 -11.00 -2.51
CA ASN A 75 -1.73 -9.72 -3.00
C ASN A 75 -2.01 -9.53 -4.50
N TRP A 76 -1.76 -10.54 -5.33
CA TRP A 76 -2.02 -10.46 -6.77
C TRP A 76 -3.51 -10.38 -7.11
N ILE A 77 -4.38 -11.07 -6.37
CA ILE A 77 -5.83 -10.97 -6.54
C ILE A 77 -6.29 -9.54 -6.27
N PHE A 78 -5.85 -8.92 -5.17
CA PHE A 78 -6.20 -7.53 -4.87
C PHE A 78 -5.63 -6.55 -5.91
N ASN A 79 -4.40 -6.74 -6.37
CA ASN A 79 -3.83 -5.93 -7.44
C ASN A 79 -4.66 -6.03 -8.74
N PHE A 80 -5.10 -7.24 -9.09
CA PHE A 80 -5.96 -7.45 -10.25
C PHE A 80 -7.31 -6.72 -10.09
N ILE A 81 -7.97 -6.84 -8.94
CA ILE A 81 -9.22 -6.14 -8.65
C ILE A 81 -9.05 -4.62 -8.77
N VAL A 82 -7.99 -4.07 -8.17
CA VAL A 82 -7.70 -2.63 -8.24
C VAL A 82 -7.46 -2.19 -9.68
N THR A 83 -6.70 -2.97 -10.46
CA THR A 83 -6.39 -2.66 -11.86
C THR A 83 -7.66 -2.63 -12.72
N LEU A 84 -8.58 -3.55 -12.50
CA LEU A 84 -9.87 -3.58 -13.21
C LEU A 84 -10.83 -2.46 -12.76
N ALA A 85 -10.83 -2.16 -11.45
CA ALA A 85 -11.70 -1.13 -10.89
C ALA A 85 -11.26 0.29 -11.24
N PHE A 86 -9.94 0.50 -11.40
CA PHE A 86 -9.37 1.83 -11.58
C PHE A 86 -9.95 2.61 -12.76
N PRO A 87 -10.03 2.08 -14.00
CA PRO A 87 -10.62 2.80 -15.14
C PRO A 87 -12.07 3.20 -14.87
N TRP A 88 -12.88 2.25 -14.39
CA TRP A 88 -14.29 2.49 -14.11
C TRP A 88 -14.51 3.56 -13.03
N VAL A 89 -13.77 3.52 -11.95
CA VAL A 89 -13.83 4.53 -10.88
C VAL A 89 -13.34 5.90 -11.40
N SER A 90 -12.25 5.90 -12.16
CA SER A 90 -11.68 7.11 -12.74
C SER A 90 -12.67 7.85 -13.66
N GLU A 91 -13.43 7.12 -14.45
CA GLU A 91 -14.41 7.68 -15.39
C GLU A 91 -15.71 8.14 -14.72
N ASN A 92 -16.20 7.39 -13.72
CA ASN A 92 -17.53 7.64 -13.13
C ASN A 92 -17.47 8.47 -11.83
N LEU A 93 -16.43 8.34 -11.05
CA LEU A 93 -16.31 8.94 -9.71
C LEU A 93 -15.13 9.91 -9.58
N GLY A 94 -14.22 9.89 -10.55
CA GLY A 94 -13.02 10.71 -10.55
C GLY A 94 -11.81 10.06 -9.87
N VAL A 95 -10.64 10.39 -10.39
CA VAL A 95 -9.35 9.83 -9.96
C VAL A 95 -9.05 10.09 -8.47
N TRP A 96 -9.52 11.23 -7.94
CA TRP A 96 -9.27 11.62 -6.56
C TRP A 96 -9.81 10.62 -5.54
N ILE A 97 -10.92 9.92 -5.85
CA ILE A 97 -11.52 8.91 -4.97
C ILE A 97 -10.57 7.73 -4.77
N MET A 98 -9.89 7.28 -5.82
CA MET A 98 -8.91 6.20 -5.71
C MET A 98 -7.76 6.59 -4.78
N TYR A 99 -7.22 7.80 -4.94
CA TYR A 99 -6.17 8.29 -4.05
C TYR A 99 -6.66 8.49 -2.61
N ALA A 100 -7.91 8.92 -2.42
CA ALA A 100 -8.53 9.03 -1.09
C ALA A 100 -8.67 7.66 -0.41
N VAL A 101 -9.11 6.65 -1.15
CA VAL A 101 -9.19 5.25 -0.66
C VAL A 101 -7.79 4.73 -0.29
N PHE A 102 -6.79 4.92 -1.14
CA PHE A 102 -5.41 4.52 -0.83
C PHE A 102 -4.84 5.26 0.38
N THR A 103 -5.17 6.54 0.53
CA THR A 103 -4.78 7.33 1.70
C THR A 103 -5.43 6.75 2.98
N GLY A 104 -6.70 6.39 2.92
CA GLY A 104 -7.41 5.72 4.02
C GLY A 104 -6.77 4.39 4.40
N PHE A 105 -6.46 3.54 3.42
CA PHE A 105 -5.76 2.28 3.66
C PHE A 105 -4.35 2.48 4.21
N ALA A 106 -3.64 3.53 3.81
CA ALA A 106 -2.33 3.86 4.38
C ALA A 106 -2.41 4.22 5.87
N VAL A 107 -3.46 4.92 6.29
CA VAL A 107 -3.72 5.21 7.72
C VAL A 107 -4.03 3.93 8.48
N VAL A 108 -4.93 3.10 7.96
CA VAL A 108 -5.29 1.81 8.57
C VAL A 108 -4.06 0.91 8.69
N SER A 109 -3.24 0.83 7.63
CA SER A 109 -1.99 0.06 7.64
C SER A 109 -1.01 0.57 8.69
N PHE A 110 -0.87 1.89 8.83
CA PHE A 110 0.00 2.47 9.86
C PHE A 110 -0.48 2.10 11.26
N TRP A 111 -1.78 2.19 11.51
CA TRP A 111 -2.37 1.82 12.79
C TRP A 111 -2.22 0.32 13.09
N PHE A 112 -2.44 -0.52 12.08
CA PHE A 112 -2.28 -1.98 12.19
C PHE A 112 -0.83 -2.36 12.53
N VAL A 113 0.14 -1.79 11.82
CA VAL A 113 1.58 -2.03 12.09
C VAL A 113 1.93 -1.63 13.51
N LYS A 114 1.48 -0.45 13.94
CA LYS A 114 1.78 0.07 15.28
C LYS A 114 1.19 -0.79 16.40
N THR A 115 0.04 -1.42 16.15
CA THR A 115 -0.71 -2.14 17.22
C THR A 115 -0.53 -3.65 17.18
N GLN A 116 -0.30 -4.24 16.00
CA GLN A 116 -0.36 -5.69 15.81
C GLN A 116 0.98 -6.32 15.44
N LEU A 117 1.89 -5.58 14.82
CA LEU A 117 3.20 -6.12 14.46
C LEU A 117 4.12 -6.13 15.69
N GLN A 118 4.55 -7.33 16.07
CA GLN A 118 5.61 -7.53 17.05
C GLN A 118 6.97 -7.32 16.39
N GLU A 119 7.91 -6.79 17.15
CA GLU A 119 9.29 -6.64 16.69
C GLU A 119 10.00 -7.98 16.76
N TYR A 120 10.34 -8.53 15.61
CA TYR A 120 11.02 -9.82 15.49
C TYR A 120 12.55 -9.66 15.29
N ALA A 121 13.04 -8.44 15.24
CA ALA A 121 14.46 -8.15 15.06
C ALA A 121 15.31 -8.77 16.18
N GLY A 122 16.30 -9.58 15.81
CA GLY A 122 17.24 -10.19 16.74
C GLY A 122 16.80 -11.49 17.44
N ARG A 123 15.64 -12.06 17.07
CA ARG A 123 15.21 -13.39 17.54
C ARG A 123 15.55 -14.46 16.50
N GLU A 124 16.23 -15.50 16.92
CA GLU A 124 16.48 -16.67 16.05
C GLU A 124 15.16 -17.36 15.70
N LEU A 125 15.05 -17.83 14.46
CA LEU A 125 13.81 -18.43 13.93
C LEU A 125 13.50 -19.79 14.59
N GLU A 126 14.53 -20.44 15.14
CA GLU A 126 14.42 -21.73 15.81
C GLU A 126 13.80 -21.64 17.21
N ASP A 127 14.00 -20.53 17.92
CA ASP A 127 13.37 -20.28 19.23
C ASP A 127 11.83 -20.15 19.16
N ARG A 128 11.26 -20.04 17.97
CA ARG A 128 9.81 -19.89 17.78
C ARG A 128 9.05 -21.20 17.77
N ASP A 129 9.71 -22.30 17.42
CA ASP A 129 9.06 -23.62 17.43
C ASP A 129 8.75 -24.10 18.86
N GLU A 130 9.31 -23.43 19.89
CA GLU A 130 9.12 -23.75 21.30
C GLU A 130 8.11 -22.85 22.03
N LEU A 131 7.60 -21.79 21.38
CA LEU A 131 6.62 -20.90 22.02
C LEU A 131 5.20 -21.48 21.89
N PRO A 132 4.45 -21.62 23.00
CA PRO A 132 3.05 -22.04 22.93
C PRO A 132 2.24 -20.96 22.17
N ALA A 133 1.41 -21.42 21.24
CA ALA A 133 0.44 -20.59 20.53
C ALA A 133 -0.48 -19.90 21.57
N ARG A 134 -0.42 -18.58 21.60
CA ARG A 134 -1.34 -17.74 22.37
C ARG A 134 -2.44 -17.23 21.47
#